data_a073c60be9da6ccf979cf3be2123bc8c
#
_entry.id   a073c60be9da6ccf979cf3be2123bc8c
#
_cell.length_a   1.000
_cell.length_b   1.000
_cell.length_c   1.000
_cell.angle_alpha   90.00
_cell.angle_beta   90.00
_cell.angle_gamma   90.00
#
_symmetry.space_group_name_H-M   'P 1'
#
loop_
_entity.id
_entity.type
_entity.pdbx_description
1 polymer ?
#
loop_
_entity_poly.entity_id
_entity_poly.type
_entity_poly.pdbx_seq_one_letter_code
_entity_poly.pdbx_strand_id
1 'polypeptide(L)'
;MTNSDFNKIICQRILALRKERKITLEKLAYQSGISKGGLSEIERNMKEPRAYTILKICSGLGISMKEFFDFPEIENFANNL
;
A
#
# COMPACT_ATOMS: atom_id res chain seq x y z
N MET A 1 -12.21 12.04 -10.59
CA MET A 1 -11.45 10.91 -10.07
C MET A 1 -12.31 10.09 -9.14
N THR A 2 -12.19 8.79 -9.18
CA THR A 2 -13.07 7.87 -8.47
C THR A 2 -12.35 7.21 -7.30
N ASN A 3 -13.12 6.54 -6.44
CA ASN A 3 -12.57 5.71 -5.36
C ASN A 3 -11.67 4.60 -5.93
N SER A 4 -12.02 4.07 -7.10
CA SER A 4 -11.22 3.06 -7.79
C SER A 4 -9.85 3.63 -8.21
N ASP A 5 -9.82 4.86 -8.69
CA ASP A 5 -8.57 5.54 -9.04
C ASP A 5 -7.68 5.73 -7.80
N PHE A 6 -8.29 6.10 -6.69
CA PHE A 6 -7.58 6.26 -5.42
C PHE A 6 -7.00 4.92 -4.97
N ASN A 7 -7.80 3.86 -5.03
CA ASN A 7 -7.32 2.53 -4.64
C ASN A 7 -6.11 2.09 -5.45
N LYS A 8 -6.11 2.36 -6.74
CA LYS A 8 -4.98 2.04 -7.62
C LYS A 8 -3.70 2.74 -7.15
N ILE A 9 -3.79 4.01 -6.79
CA ILE A 9 -2.66 4.79 -6.29
C ILE A 9 -2.10 4.17 -5.01
N ILE A 10 -2.97 3.80 -4.08
CA ILE A 10 -2.57 3.20 -2.80
C ILE A 10 -1.89 1.85 -3.04
N CYS A 11 -2.48 1.00 -3.88
CA CYS A 11 -1.92 -0.33 -4.15
C CYS A 11 -0.57 -0.24 -4.85
N GLN A 12 -0.41 0.70 -5.78
CA GLN A 12 0.87 0.94 -6.44
C GLN A 12 1.93 1.45 -5.47
N ARG A 13 1.52 2.29 -4.50
CA ARG A 13 2.44 2.79 -3.47
C ARG A 13 3.00 1.63 -2.63
N ILE A 14 2.12 0.71 -2.22
CA ILE A 14 2.52 -0.47 -1.44
C ILE A 14 3.54 -1.29 -2.21
N LEU A 15 3.24 -1.60 -3.46
CA LEU A 15 4.13 -2.39 -4.32
C LEU A 15 5.48 -1.69 -4.51
N ALA A 16 5.46 -0.39 -4.77
CA ALA A 16 6.68 0.40 -4.99
C ALA A 16 7.56 0.40 -3.74
N LEU A 17 6.98 0.60 -2.56
CA LEU A 17 7.72 0.61 -1.31
C LEU A 17 8.35 -0.77 -1.02
N ARG A 18 7.62 -1.85 -1.30
CA ARG A 18 8.17 -3.19 -1.11
C ARG A 18 9.35 -3.44 -2.02
N LYS A 19 9.21 -3.12 -3.31
CA LYS A 19 10.27 -3.33 -4.29
C LYS A 19 11.50 -2.46 -4.00
N GLU A 20 11.29 -1.25 -3.57
CA GLU A 20 12.36 -0.34 -3.18
C GLU A 20 13.20 -0.93 -2.05
N ARG A 21 12.55 -1.62 -1.11
CA ARG A 21 13.24 -2.28 -0.01
C ARG A 21 13.75 -3.67 -0.34
N LYS A 22 13.50 -4.15 -1.55
CA LYS A 22 14.01 -5.44 -2.07
C LYS A 22 13.60 -6.62 -1.18
N ILE A 23 12.37 -6.59 -0.65
CA ILE A 23 11.84 -7.69 0.14
C ILE A 23 10.78 -8.44 -0.66
N THR A 24 10.66 -9.73 -0.38
CA THR A 24 9.68 -10.58 -1.09
C THR A 24 8.26 -10.28 -0.63
N LEU A 25 7.30 -10.69 -1.45
CA LEU A 25 5.88 -10.61 -1.10
C LEU A 25 5.62 -11.38 0.20
N GLU A 26 6.16 -12.58 0.31
CA GLU A 26 5.99 -13.44 1.48
C GLU A 26 6.53 -12.77 2.74
N LYS A 27 7.70 -12.16 2.65
CA LYS A 27 8.32 -11.51 3.79
C LYS A 27 7.50 -10.32 4.27
N LEU A 28 7.04 -9.48 3.35
CA LEU A 28 6.23 -8.33 3.74
C LEU A 28 4.90 -8.79 4.35
N ALA A 29 4.27 -9.80 3.78
CA ALA A 29 3.01 -10.35 4.31
C ALA A 29 3.22 -10.85 5.75
N TYR A 30 4.28 -11.61 5.98
CA TYR A 30 4.62 -12.11 7.31
C TYR A 30 4.86 -10.97 8.30
N GLN A 31 5.67 -9.99 7.92
CA GLN A 31 6.00 -8.84 8.77
C GLN A 31 4.78 -7.96 9.05
N SER A 32 3.82 -7.94 8.14
CA SER A 32 2.61 -7.15 8.27
C SER A 32 1.47 -7.90 8.98
N GLY A 33 1.65 -9.20 9.23
CA GLY A 33 0.60 -9.99 9.86
C GLY A 33 -0.62 -10.21 8.97
N ILE A 34 -0.41 -10.29 7.65
CA ILE A 34 -1.48 -10.56 6.68
C ILE A 34 -1.09 -11.76 5.83
N SER A 35 -2.08 -12.37 5.16
CA SER A 35 -1.80 -13.51 4.30
C SER A 35 -1.08 -13.08 3.02
N LYS A 36 -0.27 -13.99 2.48
CA LYS A 36 0.40 -13.78 1.20
C LYS A 36 -0.61 -13.50 0.09
N GLY A 37 -1.69 -14.29 0.05
CA GLY A 37 -2.74 -14.10 -0.94
C GLY A 37 -3.41 -12.75 -0.83
N GLY A 38 -3.69 -12.31 0.40
CA GLY A 38 -4.29 -11.00 0.64
C GLY A 38 -3.40 -9.86 0.18
N LEU A 39 -2.10 -9.93 0.49
CA LEU A 39 -1.16 -8.90 0.03
C LEU A 39 -1.02 -8.91 -1.49
N SER A 40 -0.97 -10.11 -2.09
CA SER A 40 -0.91 -10.24 -3.55
C SER A 40 -2.11 -9.58 -4.23
N GLU A 41 -3.31 -9.80 -3.70
CA GLU A 41 -4.53 -9.19 -4.24
C GLU A 41 -4.48 -7.65 -4.14
N ILE A 42 -3.97 -7.13 -3.04
CA ILE A 42 -3.80 -5.70 -2.86
C ILE A 42 -2.80 -5.16 -3.89
N GLU A 43 -1.63 -5.79 -4.02
CA GLU A 43 -0.60 -5.30 -4.95
C GLU A 43 -1.06 -5.33 -6.41
N ARG A 44 -1.97 -6.25 -6.75
CA ARG A 44 -2.53 -6.35 -8.09
C ARG A 44 -3.77 -5.49 -8.30
N ASN A 45 -4.10 -4.64 -7.34
CA ASN A 45 -5.28 -3.77 -7.37
C ASN A 45 -6.59 -4.55 -7.51
N MET A 46 -6.63 -5.73 -6.89
CA MET A 46 -7.83 -6.59 -6.89
C MET A 46 -8.60 -6.49 -5.58
N LYS A 47 -8.10 -5.75 -4.62
CA LYS A 47 -8.70 -5.61 -3.31
C LYS A 47 -8.38 -4.23 -2.75
N GLU A 48 -9.35 -3.60 -2.10
CA GLU A 48 -9.16 -2.32 -1.43
C GLU A 48 -8.72 -2.56 0.01
N PRO A 49 -7.50 -2.14 0.39
CA PRO A 49 -7.06 -2.29 1.78
C PRO A 49 -7.78 -1.28 2.68
N ARG A 50 -8.24 -1.76 3.83
CA ARG A 50 -8.78 -0.88 4.86
C ARG A 50 -7.64 -0.12 5.53
N ALA A 51 -7.98 0.97 6.21
CA ALA A 51 -6.99 1.79 6.91
C ALA A 51 -6.12 0.96 7.86
N TYR A 52 -6.73 0.03 8.60
CA TYR A 52 -5.98 -0.83 9.52
C TYR A 52 -5.01 -1.74 8.77
N THR A 53 -5.41 -2.25 7.62
CA THR A 53 -4.52 -3.06 6.78
C THR A 53 -3.32 -2.24 6.31
N ILE A 54 -3.56 -0.99 5.92
CA ILE A 54 -2.48 -0.08 5.53
C ILE A 54 -1.52 0.14 6.71
N LEU A 55 -2.05 0.34 7.92
CA LEU A 55 -1.23 0.49 9.11
C LEU A 55 -0.35 -0.75 9.34
N LYS A 56 -0.92 -1.94 9.18
CA LYS A 56 -0.17 -3.20 9.34
C LYS A 56 0.95 -3.29 8.30
N ILE A 57 0.68 -2.91 7.06
CA ILE A 57 1.68 -2.91 5.99
C ILE A 57 2.78 -1.89 6.30
N CYS A 58 2.44 -0.71 6.78
CA CYS A 58 3.43 0.29 7.21
C CYS A 58 4.32 -0.28 8.31
N SER A 59 3.75 -0.97 9.28
CA SER A 59 4.50 -1.62 10.33
C SER A 59 5.46 -2.66 9.76
N GLY A 60 5.00 -3.47 8.82
CA GLY A 60 5.83 -4.46 8.14
C GLY A 60 6.96 -3.84 7.32
N LEU A 61 6.73 -2.66 6.77
CA LEU A 61 7.74 -1.90 6.02
C LEU A 61 8.69 -1.10 6.93
N GLY A 62 8.34 -0.93 8.19
CA GLY A 62 9.11 -0.12 9.12
C GLY A 62 8.98 1.38 8.90
N ILE A 63 7.83 1.83 8.40
CA ILE A 63 7.56 3.25 8.15
C ILE A 63 6.31 3.71 8.90
N SER A 64 6.17 5.02 9.04
CA SER A 64 4.97 5.62 9.63
C SER A 64 3.87 5.78 8.58
N MET A 65 2.63 5.98 9.02
CA MET A 65 1.52 6.32 8.13
C MET A 65 1.78 7.66 7.44
N LYS A 66 2.39 8.60 8.14
CA LYS A 66 2.76 9.89 7.55
C LYS A 66 3.72 9.70 6.37
N GLU A 67 4.73 8.89 6.55
CA GLU A 67 5.70 8.58 5.50
C GLU A 67 5.04 7.85 4.34
N PHE A 68 4.14 6.92 4.63
CA PHE A 68 3.42 6.17 3.61
C PHE A 68 2.66 7.10 2.67
N PHE A 69 1.96 8.10 3.22
CA PHE A 69 1.11 9.01 2.44
C PHE A 69 1.86 10.22 1.88
N ASP A 70 3.17 10.30 2.09
CA ASP A 70 3.98 11.40 1.57
C ASP A 70 4.55 11.03 0.20
N PHE A 71 3.69 11.16 -0.84
CA PHE A 71 4.12 10.93 -2.21
C PHE A 71 3.27 11.77 -3.19
N PRO A 72 3.86 12.16 -4.35
CA PRO A 72 3.23 13.16 -5.23
C PRO A 72 1.86 12.76 -5.77
N GLU A 73 1.65 11.49 -6.09
CA GLU A 73 0.40 11.03 -6.69
C GLU A 73 -0.79 11.24 -5.78
N ILE A 74 -0.60 11.10 -4.45
CA ILE A 74 -1.70 11.32 -3.51
C ILE A 74 -2.06 12.81 -3.42
N GLU A 75 -1.06 13.68 -3.50
CA GLU A 75 -1.29 15.13 -3.50
C GLU A 75 -2.02 15.55 -4.77
N ASN A 76 -1.61 15.03 -5.92
CA ASN A 76 -2.29 15.29 -7.18
C ASN A 76 -3.75 14.83 -7.13
N PHE A 77 -4.00 13.66 -6.56
CA PHE A 77 -5.37 13.16 -6.41
C PHE A 77 -6.19 14.10 -5.53
N ALA A 78 -5.66 14.49 -4.38
CA ALA A 78 -6.35 15.38 -3.44
C ALA A 78 -6.70 16.72 -4.09
N ASN A 79 -5.79 17.27 -4.89
CA ASN A 79 -5.99 18.56 -5.55
C ASN A 79 -7.06 18.50 -6.65
N ASN A 80 -7.47 17.32 -7.08
CA ASN A 80 -8.47 17.13 -8.14
C ASN A 80 -9.79 16.56 -7.62
N LEU A 81 -10.01 16.55 -6.32
CA LEU A 81 -11.28 16.10 -5.75
C LEU A 81 -12.43 17.08 -5.93
#